data_5f7d1ded71293036413e84c49f899027
#
_entry.id   5f7d1ded71293036413e84c49f899027
#
_cell.length_a   1.000
_cell.length_b   1.000
_cell.length_c   1.000
_cell.angle_alpha   90.00
_cell.angle_beta   90.00
_cell.angle_gamma   90.00
#
_symmetry.space_group_name_H-M   'P 1'
#
loop_
_entity.id
_entity.type
_entity.pdbx_description
1 polymer ?
#
loop_
_entity_poly.entity_id
_entity_poly.type
_entity_poly.pdbx_seq_one_letter_code
_entity_poly.pdbx_strand_id
1 'polypeptide(L)'
;MISDFSAKPATDSFYRAVDEYVMSLGPVTREHRSQVSYSVNRKFLWMWAYERTGDGTLYLNVTLDHRQDDERIHSITQVSPRRWNHHVVVRSLQTATSQWLRALISAGVEFSSR
;
A
#
# COMPACT_ATOMS: atom_id res chain seq x y z
N MET A 1 -10.12 -11.76 -3.33
CA MET A 1 -9.47 -10.43 -3.18
C MET A 1 -10.53 -9.37 -3.41
N ILE A 2 -10.63 -8.42 -2.50
CA ILE A 2 -11.61 -7.33 -2.55
C ILE A 2 -10.92 -5.97 -2.38
N SER A 3 -11.53 -4.93 -2.93
CA SER A 3 -11.13 -3.53 -2.78
C SER A 3 -12.24 -2.65 -2.20
N ASP A 4 -13.40 -3.22 -1.95
CA ASP A 4 -14.49 -2.57 -1.20
C ASP A 4 -14.41 -3.06 0.24
N PHE A 5 -14.09 -2.15 1.16
CA PHE A 5 -13.88 -2.45 2.57
C PHE A 5 -15.09 -2.06 3.43
N SER A 6 -16.23 -1.72 2.80
CA SER A 6 -17.40 -1.20 3.52
C SER A 6 -17.96 -2.19 4.54
N ALA A 7 -17.82 -3.50 4.30
CA ALA A 7 -18.25 -4.55 5.24
C ALA A 7 -17.23 -4.85 6.34
N LYS A 8 -16.08 -4.16 6.33
CA LYS A 8 -14.97 -4.38 7.26
C LYS A 8 -14.54 -3.05 7.88
N PRO A 9 -15.23 -2.57 8.95
CA PRO A 9 -15.03 -1.20 9.46
C PRO A 9 -13.59 -0.90 9.88
N ALA A 10 -12.90 -1.80 10.56
CA ALA A 10 -11.53 -1.58 10.99
C ALA A 10 -10.58 -1.53 9.78
N THR A 11 -10.70 -2.49 8.87
CA THR A 11 -9.92 -2.52 7.61
C THR A 11 -10.15 -1.25 6.80
N ASP A 12 -11.40 -0.81 6.70
CA ASP A 12 -11.76 0.44 6.00
C ASP A 12 -11.08 1.65 6.63
N SER A 13 -11.01 1.71 7.96
CA SER A 13 -10.33 2.83 8.64
C SER A 13 -8.84 2.85 8.34
N PHE A 14 -8.19 1.69 8.25
CA PHE A 14 -6.78 1.59 7.88
C PHE A 14 -6.58 2.05 6.43
N TYR A 15 -7.41 1.57 5.53
CA TYR A 15 -7.40 1.97 4.13
C TYR A 15 -7.54 3.49 3.99
N ARG A 16 -8.52 4.10 4.67
CA ARG A 16 -8.76 5.55 4.58
C ARG A 16 -7.57 6.35 5.08
N ALA A 17 -6.91 5.91 6.15
CA ALA A 17 -5.73 6.58 6.67
C ALA A 17 -4.56 6.55 5.68
N VAL A 18 -4.32 5.41 5.03
CA VAL A 18 -3.28 5.29 4.01
C VAL A 18 -3.66 6.07 2.74
N ASP A 19 -4.91 5.95 2.29
CA ASP A 19 -5.42 6.66 1.11
C ASP A 19 -5.28 8.17 1.27
N GLU A 20 -5.72 8.71 2.40
CA GLU A 20 -5.61 10.14 2.69
C GLU A 20 -4.16 10.62 2.60
N TYR A 21 -3.24 9.86 3.18
CA TYR A 21 -1.83 10.21 3.14
C TYR A 21 -1.28 10.20 1.70
N VAL A 22 -1.48 9.11 0.96
CA VAL A 22 -0.91 8.98 -0.38
C VAL A 22 -1.51 10.01 -1.34
N MET A 23 -2.79 10.28 -1.23
CA MET A 23 -3.44 11.30 -2.08
C MET A 23 -2.99 12.73 -1.74
N SER A 24 -2.43 12.95 -0.55
CA SER A 24 -1.86 14.25 -0.17
C SER A 24 -0.49 14.51 -0.77
N LEU A 25 0.17 13.51 -1.35
CA LEU A 25 1.55 13.59 -1.82
C LEU A 25 1.70 14.17 -3.25
N GLY A 26 0.62 14.70 -3.82
CA GLY A 26 0.67 15.35 -5.12
C GLY A 26 -0.24 14.69 -6.16
N PRO A 27 0.11 14.73 -7.45
CA PRO A 27 -0.77 14.29 -8.53
C PRO A 27 -0.81 12.76 -8.66
N VAL A 28 -1.35 12.08 -7.64
CA VAL A 28 -1.50 10.63 -7.63
C VAL A 28 -2.89 10.26 -8.16
N THR A 29 -2.93 9.29 -9.07
CA THR A 29 -4.16 8.73 -9.62
C THR A 29 -4.49 7.45 -8.88
N ARG A 30 -5.74 7.34 -8.41
CA ARG A 30 -6.26 6.15 -7.75
C ARG A 30 -7.20 5.41 -8.68
N GLU A 31 -7.09 4.09 -8.74
CA GLU A 31 -7.94 3.23 -9.54
C GLU A 31 -8.50 2.10 -8.68
N HIS A 32 -9.82 1.91 -8.72
CA HIS A 32 -10.50 0.81 -8.02
C HIS A 32 -10.83 -0.31 -9.01
N ARG A 33 -10.22 -1.48 -8.76
CA ARG A 33 -10.54 -2.75 -9.44
C ARG A 33 -10.61 -3.85 -8.38
N SER A 34 -10.08 -5.03 -8.63
CA SER A 34 -9.94 -6.07 -7.59
C SER A 34 -9.00 -5.63 -6.46
N GLN A 35 -8.12 -4.69 -6.76
CA GLN A 35 -7.28 -3.96 -5.79
C GLN A 35 -7.48 -2.47 -6.00
N VAL A 36 -7.19 -1.67 -4.97
CA VAL A 36 -7.05 -0.23 -5.13
C VAL A 36 -5.60 0.03 -5.49
N SER A 37 -5.35 0.66 -6.62
CA SER A 37 -3.99 0.96 -7.08
C SER A 37 -3.77 2.45 -7.25
N TYR A 38 -2.51 2.86 -7.11
CA TYR A 38 -2.08 4.25 -7.14
C TYR A 38 -0.90 4.41 -8.08
N SER A 39 -0.93 5.47 -8.88
CA SER A 39 0.13 5.76 -9.85
C SER A 39 0.36 7.25 -9.99
N VAL A 40 1.58 7.61 -10.41
CA VAL A 40 1.91 8.92 -10.98
C VAL A 40 2.20 8.68 -12.47
N ASN A 41 3.39 8.20 -12.82
CA ASN A 41 3.72 7.74 -14.18
C ASN A 41 3.60 6.22 -14.33
N ARG A 42 3.68 5.50 -13.22
CA ARG A 42 3.52 4.04 -13.13
C ARG A 42 2.92 3.67 -11.79
N LYS A 43 2.34 2.49 -11.70
CA LYS A 43 1.76 2.01 -10.45
C LYS A 43 2.86 1.74 -9.43
N PHE A 44 2.64 2.14 -8.17
CA PHE A 44 3.60 1.97 -7.08
C PHE A 44 2.98 1.43 -5.79
N LEU A 45 1.67 1.52 -5.63
CA LEU A 45 0.97 1.08 -4.42
C LEU A 45 -0.29 0.35 -4.80
N TRP A 46 -0.54 -0.78 -4.15
CA TRP A 46 -1.79 -1.55 -4.22
C TRP A 46 -2.25 -1.86 -2.82
N MET A 47 -3.56 -1.80 -2.60
CA MET A 47 -4.20 -2.20 -1.35
C MET A 47 -5.38 -3.12 -1.63
N TRP A 48 -5.56 -4.13 -0.78
CA TRP A 48 -6.63 -5.10 -0.90
C TRP A 48 -6.89 -5.80 0.43
N ALA A 49 -7.97 -6.56 0.47
CA ALA A 49 -8.28 -7.50 1.54
C ALA A 49 -8.83 -8.78 0.92
N TYR A 50 -9.10 -9.78 1.75
CA TYR A 50 -9.75 -11.01 1.32
C TYR A 50 -11.08 -11.15 2.03
N GLU A 51 -12.09 -11.67 1.32
CA GLU A 51 -13.43 -11.87 1.88
C GLU A 51 -13.41 -12.73 3.13
N ARG A 52 -12.57 -13.77 3.12
CA ARG A 52 -12.46 -14.74 4.21
C ARG A 52 -11.62 -14.27 5.40
N THR A 53 -10.84 -13.24 5.22
CA THR A 53 -10.05 -12.66 6.31
C THR A 53 -10.98 -11.82 7.18
N GLY A 54 -10.91 -12.02 8.50
CA GLY A 54 -11.68 -11.21 9.43
C GLY A 54 -11.37 -9.73 9.31
N ASP A 55 -12.27 -8.88 9.80
CA ASP A 55 -12.06 -7.44 9.83
C ASP A 55 -10.82 -7.08 10.65
N GLY A 56 -10.07 -6.08 10.21
CA GLY A 56 -8.86 -5.62 10.88
C GLY A 56 -7.56 -6.04 10.22
N THR A 57 -7.60 -6.50 8.97
CA THR A 57 -6.37 -6.83 8.21
C THR A 57 -6.45 -6.21 6.82
N LEU A 58 -5.51 -5.33 6.53
CA LEU A 58 -5.34 -4.72 5.21
C LEU A 58 -3.99 -5.17 4.66
N TYR A 59 -3.98 -5.59 3.41
CA TYR A 59 -2.75 -5.94 2.69
C TYR A 59 -2.39 -4.81 1.76
N LEU A 60 -1.09 -4.50 1.67
CA LEU A 60 -0.61 -3.56 0.67
C LEU A 60 0.75 -3.99 0.11
N ASN A 61 1.05 -3.47 -1.06
CA ASN A 61 2.31 -3.64 -1.73
C ASN A 61 2.82 -2.29 -2.22
N VAL A 62 4.10 -2.00 -1.95
CA VAL A 62 4.78 -0.83 -2.50
C VAL A 62 5.91 -1.30 -3.40
N THR A 63 5.93 -0.81 -4.64
CA THR A 63 6.98 -1.12 -5.61
C THR A 63 8.01 -0.01 -5.65
N LEU A 64 9.28 -0.39 -5.51
CA LEU A 64 10.44 0.49 -5.61
C LEU A 64 11.42 -0.07 -6.65
N ASP A 65 12.39 0.74 -7.05
CA ASP A 65 13.48 0.33 -7.95
C ASP A 65 14.66 -0.30 -7.21
N HIS A 66 14.54 -0.48 -5.91
CA HIS A 66 15.54 -1.08 -5.05
C HIS A 66 14.87 -1.83 -3.90
N ARG A 67 15.65 -2.72 -3.27
CA ARG A 67 15.23 -3.41 -2.06
C ARG A 67 15.40 -2.48 -0.86
N GLN A 68 14.34 -2.28 -0.10
CA GLN A 68 14.39 -1.54 1.15
C GLN A 68 14.11 -2.50 2.31
N ASP A 69 15.18 -2.96 2.96
CA ASP A 69 15.05 -3.91 4.05
C ASP A 69 14.51 -3.27 5.31
N ASP A 70 13.48 -3.88 5.89
CA ASP A 70 12.90 -3.49 7.16
C ASP A 70 12.15 -4.71 7.72
N GLU A 71 12.41 -5.06 8.97
CA GLU A 71 11.80 -6.24 9.59
C GLU A 71 10.27 -6.14 9.73
N ARG A 72 9.71 -4.92 9.64
CA ARG A 72 8.26 -4.68 9.67
C ARG A 72 7.59 -4.98 8.34
N ILE A 73 8.36 -5.14 7.26
CA ILE A 73 7.87 -5.54 5.96
C ILE A 73 7.70 -7.07 5.96
N HIS A 74 6.50 -7.53 5.60
CA HIS A 74 6.17 -8.95 5.65
C HIS A 74 7.02 -9.78 4.68
N SER A 75 7.15 -9.32 3.44
CA SER A 75 8.00 -9.98 2.44
C SER A 75 8.44 -9.00 1.37
N ILE A 76 9.59 -9.28 0.76
CA ILE A 76 10.14 -8.47 -0.33
C ILE A 76 10.46 -9.42 -1.48
N THR A 77 9.93 -9.11 -2.67
CA THR A 77 10.10 -9.94 -3.87
C THR A 77 10.63 -9.10 -5.02
N GLN A 78 11.73 -9.50 -5.61
CA GLN A 78 12.22 -8.89 -6.85
C GLN A 78 11.41 -9.44 -8.03
N VAL A 79 10.75 -8.58 -8.77
CA VAL A 79 9.90 -8.95 -9.91
C VAL A 79 10.53 -8.61 -11.26
N SER A 80 11.55 -7.76 -11.25
CA SER A 80 12.38 -7.45 -12.41
C SER A 80 13.70 -6.84 -11.92
N PRO A 81 14.72 -6.63 -12.78
CA PRO A 81 16.00 -6.07 -12.35
C PRO A 81 15.92 -4.76 -11.57
N ARG A 82 14.89 -3.95 -11.86
CA ARG A 82 14.72 -2.63 -11.22
C ARG A 82 13.38 -2.50 -10.51
N ARG A 83 12.73 -3.63 -10.12
CA ARG A 83 11.45 -3.59 -9.43
C ARG A 83 11.41 -4.59 -8.29
N TRP A 84 11.11 -4.06 -7.12
CA TRP A 84 11.02 -4.81 -5.88
C TRP A 84 9.68 -4.54 -5.23
N ASN A 85 8.91 -5.57 -4.97
CA ASN A 85 7.63 -5.49 -4.28
C ASN A 85 7.85 -5.67 -2.78
N HIS A 86 7.30 -4.74 -2.01
CA HIS A 86 7.38 -4.73 -0.55
C HIS A 86 5.98 -4.96 0.00
N HIS A 87 5.72 -6.17 0.49
CA HIS A 87 4.42 -6.54 1.04
C HIS A 87 4.34 -6.17 2.52
N VAL A 88 3.30 -5.44 2.88
CA VAL A 88 3.03 -5.03 4.25
C VAL A 88 1.64 -5.50 4.65
N VAL A 89 1.52 -6.02 5.85
CA VAL A 89 0.24 -6.41 6.45
C VAL A 89 -0.08 -5.40 7.55
N VAL A 90 -1.18 -4.68 7.39
CA VAL A 90 -1.62 -3.64 8.31
C VAL A 90 -2.74 -4.18 9.19
N ARG A 91 -2.49 -4.26 10.49
CA ARG A 91 -3.44 -4.78 11.47
C ARG A 91 -3.85 -3.77 12.54
N SER A 92 -3.42 -2.53 12.41
CA SER A 92 -3.76 -1.47 13.37
C SER A 92 -3.72 -0.11 12.69
N LEU A 93 -4.45 0.82 13.27
CA LEU A 93 -4.39 2.22 12.83
C LEU A 93 -2.99 2.81 13.11
N GLN A 94 -2.34 2.37 14.18
CA GLN A 94 -0.98 2.79 14.49
C GLN A 94 -0.02 2.44 13.35
N THR A 95 -0.10 1.22 12.79
CA THR A 95 0.71 0.83 11.64
C THR A 95 0.30 1.62 10.39
N ALA A 96 -0.99 1.79 10.14
CA ALA A 96 -1.50 2.51 8.96
C ALA A 96 -1.02 3.96 8.92
N THR A 97 -0.78 4.57 10.09
CA THR A 97 -0.32 5.97 10.20
C THR A 97 1.15 6.07 10.60
N SER A 98 1.88 4.96 10.65
CA SER A 98 3.26 4.94 11.11
C SER A 98 4.21 5.68 10.17
N GLN A 99 5.24 6.28 10.77
CA GLN A 99 6.26 7.02 10.02
C GLN A 99 6.99 6.13 9.00
N TRP A 100 7.31 4.89 9.39
CA TRP A 100 8.03 3.99 8.49
C TRP A 100 7.21 3.58 7.27
N LEU A 101 5.91 3.34 7.44
CA LEU A 101 5.02 3.02 6.31
C LEU A 101 4.84 4.23 5.39
N ARG A 102 4.66 5.41 5.97
CA ARG A 102 4.57 6.66 5.21
C ARG A 102 5.85 6.93 4.43
N ALA A 103 7.02 6.67 5.01
CA ALA A 103 8.29 6.80 4.31
C ALA A 103 8.40 5.83 3.14
N LEU A 104 7.95 4.59 3.31
CA LEU A 104 7.92 3.59 2.23
C LEU A 104 7.00 4.04 1.09
N ILE A 105 5.82 4.53 1.41
CA ILE A 105 4.85 5.03 0.42
C ILE A 105 5.40 6.27 -0.31
N SER A 106 6.04 7.19 0.40
CA SER A 106 6.68 8.37 -0.22
C SER A 106 7.79 7.96 -1.18
N ALA A 107 8.59 6.96 -0.82
CA ALA A 107 9.59 6.41 -1.73
C ALA A 107 8.95 5.81 -2.99
N GLY A 108 7.77 5.20 -2.85
CA GLY A 108 6.98 4.70 -3.97
C GLY A 108 6.52 5.81 -4.90
N VAL A 109 6.04 6.92 -4.35
CA VAL A 109 5.66 8.11 -5.15
C VAL A 109 6.87 8.63 -5.92
N GLU A 110 8.02 8.75 -5.27
CA GLU A 110 9.25 9.20 -5.92
C GLU A 110 9.66 8.28 -7.06
N PHE A 111 9.65 6.97 -6.83
CA PHE A 111 9.89 5.98 -7.89
C PHE A 111 8.91 6.13 -9.05
N SER A 112 7.63 6.29 -8.76
CA SER A 112 6.56 6.40 -9.77
C SER A 112 6.64 7.71 -10.56
N SER A 113 7.25 8.74 -9.99
CA SER A 113 7.34 10.08 -10.60
C SER A 113 8.48 10.21 -11.62
N ARG A 114 9.39 9.26 -11.67
CA ARG A 114 10.55 9.28 -12.56
C ARG A 114 10.23 8.99 -14.02
#